data_286dcc952aa25fff56f8fca6cf5069bd
#
_entry.id   286dcc952aa25fff56f8fca6cf5069bd
#
_cell.length_a   1.000
_cell.length_b   1.000
_cell.length_c   1.000
_cell.angle_alpha   90.00
_cell.angle_beta   90.00
_cell.angle_gamma   90.00
#
_symmetry.space_group_name_H-M   'P 1'
#
loop_
_entity.id
_entity.type
_entity.pdbx_description
1 polymer ?
#
loop_
_entity_poly.entity_id
_entity_poly.type
_entity_poly.pdbx_seq_one_letter_code
_entity_poly.pdbx_strand_id
1 'polypeptide(L)'
;GFGRIRSKGDQALFGGFTTKQMKERLGVQDKRPLADFLPTLTIAAKNLATEMTNYNVEEKDLQGESAITVEHVENNTSVRDMLGQRGIKPEDLPASEDIKKLERRVKREEKKLAEQSGKLTNE
;
A
#
# COMPACT_ATOMS: atom_id res chain seq x y z
N GLY A 1 1.23 -6.12 -19.36
CA GLY A 1 0.80 -4.78 -18.98
C GLY A 1 1.17 -4.38 -17.58
N PHE A 2 0.85 -3.18 -17.22
CA PHE A 2 1.16 -2.61 -15.90
C PHE A 2 0.58 -3.42 -14.75
N GLY A 3 -0.62 -3.98 -14.91
CA GLY A 3 -1.26 -4.78 -13.88
C GLY A 3 -0.44 -6.00 -13.48
N ARG A 4 0.14 -6.68 -14.45
CA ARG A 4 0.97 -7.86 -14.20
C ARG A 4 2.28 -7.49 -13.51
N ILE A 5 2.93 -6.42 -13.97
CA ILE A 5 4.17 -5.91 -13.36
C ILE A 5 3.92 -5.57 -11.90
N ARG A 6 2.85 -4.84 -11.64
CA ARG A 6 2.46 -4.42 -10.28
C ARG A 6 2.15 -5.62 -9.39
N SER A 7 1.38 -6.59 -9.89
CA SER A 7 1.03 -7.80 -9.13
C SER A 7 2.26 -8.61 -8.74
N LYS A 8 3.21 -8.77 -9.64
CA LYS A 8 4.43 -9.51 -9.34
C LYS A 8 5.32 -8.76 -8.36
N GLY A 9 5.40 -7.44 -8.47
CA GLY A 9 6.12 -6.62 -7.49
C GLY A 9 5.51 -6.73 -6.11
N ASP A 10 4.19 -6.62 -6.01
CA ASP A 10 3.48 -6.75 -4.74
C ASP A 10 3.70 -8.13 -4.11
N GLN A 11 3.65 -9.18 -4.94
CA GLN A 11 3.90 -10.54 -4.47
C GLN A 11 5.30 -10.68 -3.88
N ALA A 12 6.31 -10.07 -4.51
CA ALA A 12 7.69 -10.07 -4.00
C ALA A 12 7.77 -9.34 -2.66
N LEU A 13 7.12 -8.20 -2.53
CA LEU A 13 7.10 -7.42 -1.28
C LEU A 13 6.45 -8.20 -0.14
N PHE A 14 5.40 -8.95 -0.43
CA PHE A 14 4.64 -9.73 0.56
C PHE A 14 5.19 -11.14 0.78
N GLY A 15 6.41 -11.42 0.35
CA GLY A 15 7.04 -12.70 0.62
C GLY A 15 6.43 -13.88 -0.12
N GLY A 16 5.83 -13.62 -1.28
CA GLY A 16 5.22 -14.64 -2.13
C GLY A 16 3.70 -14.65 -2.10
N PHE A 17 3.07 -13.92 -1.16
CA PHE A 17 1.61 -13.84 -1.12
C PHE A 17 1.08 -12.97 -2.25
N THR A 18 0.09 -13.50 -2.97
CA THR A 18 -0.62 -12.76 -4.01
C THR A 18 -1.58 -11.74 -3.39
N THR A 19 -2.09 -10.81 -4.21
CA THR A 19 -3.10 -9.84 -3.76
C THR A 19 -4.31 -10.56 -3.16
N LYS A 20 -4.77 -11.63 -3.81
CA LYS A 20 -5.92 -12.41 -3.32
C LYS A 20 -5.62 -13.04 -1.96
N GLN A 21 -4.43 -13.64 -1.81
CA GLN A 21 -4.01 -14.24 -0.55
C GLN A 21 -3.88 -13.20 0.57
N MET A 22 -3.36 -12.02 0.24
CA MET A 22 -3.26 -10.93 1.21
C MET A 22 -4.65 -10.43 1.64
N LYS A 23 -5.60 -10.34 0.72
CA LYS A 23 -6.99 -9.99 1.08
C LYS A 23 -7.58 -11.03 2.04
N GLU A 24 -7.35 -12.30 1.79
CA GLU A 24 -7.80 -13.38 2.69
C GLU A 24 -7.17 -13.23 4.08
N ARG A 25 -5.86 -12.97 4.15
CA ARG A 25 -5.14 -12.79 5.41
C ARG A 25 -5.66 -11.61 6.22
N LEU A 26 -6.02 -10.52 5.54
CA LEU A 26 -6.46 -9.28 6.20
C LEU A 26 -7.99 -9.18 6.34
N GLY A 27 -8.73 -10.16 5.82
CA GLY A 27 -10.20 -10.13 5.91
C GLY A 27 -10.83 -9.08 5.01
N VAL A 28 -10.20 -8.77 3.87
CA VAL A 28 -10.68 -7.78 2.91
C VAL A 28 -11.58 -8.45 1.88
N GLN A 29 -12.74 -7.85 1.60
CA GLN A 29 -13.67 -8.36 0.59
C GLN A 29 -13.05 -8.28 -0.80
N ASP A 30 -13.35 -9.27 -1.65
CA ASP A 30 -12.78 -9.36 -3.00
C ASP A 30 -13.00 -8.11 -3.83
N LYS A 31 -14.13 -7.44 -3.68
CA LYS A 31 -14.48 -6.24 -4.46
C LYS A 31 -13.84 -4.95 -3.95
N ARG A 32 -13.14 -5.00 -2.82
CA ARG A 32 -12.46 -3.83 -2.26
C ARG A 32 -10.97 -3.87 -2.62
N PRO A 33 -10.36 -2.72 -2.97
CA PRO A 33 -8.92 -2.67 -3.21
C PRO A 33 -8.12 -2.99 -1.95
N LEU A 34 -7.11 -3.84 -2.08
CA LEU A 34 -6.22 -4.16 -0.96
C LEU A 34 -5.54 -2.91 -0.40
N ALA A 35 -5.18 -1.96 -1.28
CA ALA A 35 -4.47 -0.73 -0.89
C ALA A 35 -5.22 0.08 0.17
N ASP A 36 -6.56 0.03 0.18
CA ASP A 36 -7.37 0.75 1.17
C ASP A 36 -7.14 0.26 2.60
N PHE A 37 -6.57 -0.94 2.76
CA PHE A 37 -6.40 -1.59 4.05
C PHE A 37 -4.94 -1.78 4.45
N LEU A 38 -4.00 -1.37 3.59
CA LEU A 38 -2.58 -1.52 3.89
C LEU A 38 -2.10 -0.40 4.83
N PRO A 39 -1.23 -0.73 5.80
CA PRO A 39 -0.61 0.29 6.64
C PRO A 39 0.18 1.30 5.82
N THR A 40 0.34 2.51 6.34
CA THR A 40 1.12 3.56 5.68
C THR A 40 2.56 3.11 5.40
N LEU A 41 3.15 2.33 6.28
CA LEU A 41 4.50 1.77 6.08
C LEU A 41 4.55 0.91 4.81
N THR A 42 3.57 0.04 4.60
CA THR A 42 3.50 -0.80 3.39
C THR A 42 3.29 0.04 2.14
N ILE A 43 2.42 1.05 2.20
CA ILE A 43 2.21 1.97 1.08
C ILE A 43 3.50 2.70 0.73
N ALA A 44 4.23 3.19 1.72
CA ALA A 44 5.52 3.86 1.51
C ALA A 44 6.55 2.91 0.88
N ALA A 45 6.59 1.65 1.32
CA ALA A 45 7.49 0.64 0.76
C ALA A 45 7.16 0.37 -0.71
N LYS A 46 5.88 0.22 -1.05
CA LYS A 46 5.45 0.03 -2.43
C LYS A 46 5.81 1.23 -3.30
N ASN A 47 5.61 2.43 -2.79
CA ASN A 47 5.96 3.66 -3.52
C ASN A 47 7.46 3.76 -3.75
N LEU A 48 8.28 3.44 -2.76
CA LEU A 48 9.73 3.44 -2.90
C LEU A 48 10.17 2.47 -4.00
N ALA A 49 9.65 1.24 -3.97
CA ALA A 49 9.99 0.24 -4.99
C ALA A 49 9.57 0.70 -6.40
N THR A 50 8.40 1.34 -6.50
CA THR A 50 7.91 1.88 -7.77
C THR A 50 8.82 2.99 -8.30
N GLU A 51 9.22 3.91 -7.42
CA GLU A 51 10.13 4.99 -7.80
C GLU A 51 11.50 4.45 -8.23
N MET A 52 12.01 3.44 -7.53
CA MET A 52 13.26 2.77 -7.91
C MET A 52 13.15 2.12 -9.29
N THR A 53 12.01 1.48 -9.56
CA THR A 53 11.76 0.85 -10.86
C THR A 53 11.73 1.90 -11.97
N ASN A 54 10.98 2.98 -11.77
CA ASN A 54 10.88 4.07 -12.75
C ASN A 54 12.25 4.68 -13.05
N TYR A 55 13.02 4.92 -12.01
CA TYR A 55 14.38 5.46 -12.15
C TYR A 55 15.27 4.53 -12.95
N ASN A 56 15.29 3.24 -12.62
CA ASN A 56 16.17 2.26 -13.27
C ASN A 56 15.72 1.90 -14.69
N VAL A 57 14.42 1.91 -14.95
CA VAL A 57 13.90 1.72 -16.32
C VAL A 57 14.44 2.80 -17.25
N GLU A 58 14.46 4.04 -16.78
CA GLU A 58 14.99 5.16 -17.54
C GLU A 58 16.51 5.10 -17.65
N GLU A 59 17.23 4.93 -16.56
CA GLU A 59 18.69 4.92 -16.52
C GLU A 59 19.32 3.76 -17.32
N LYS A 60 18.70 2.60 -17.28
CA LYS A 60 19.20 1.39 -17.95
C LYS A 60 18.53 1.17 -19.30
N ASP A 61 17.62 2.05 -19.70
CA ASP A 61 16.86 1.93 -20.94
C ASP A 61 16.19 0.55 -21.06
N LEU A 62 15.52 0.12 -19.99
CA LEU A 62 14.85 -1.17 -19.98
C LEU A 62 13.60 -1.13 -20.86
N GLN A 63 13.46 -2.13 -21.72
CA GLN A 63 12.33 -2.18 -22.64
C GLN A 63 11.63 -3.53 -22.55
N GLY A 64 10.32 -3.48 -22.67
CA GLY A 64 9.48 -4.66 -22.65
C GLY A 64 9.04 -5.07 -21.26
N GLU A 65 7.90 -5.75 -21.21
CA GLU A 65 7.28 -6.17 -19.95
C GLU A 65 8.18 -7.06 -19.10
N SER A 66 8.88 -8.01 -19.73
CA SER A 66 9.75 -8.94 -19.00
C SER A 66 10.88 -8.24 -18.25
N ALA A 67 11.59 -7.34 -18.93
CA ALA A 67 12.72 -6.62 -18.31
C ALA A 67 12.25 -5.72 -17.18
N ILE A 68 11.16 -5.03 -17.37
CA ILE A 68 10.59 -4.13 -16.37
C ILE A 68 10.04 -4.93 -15.18
N THR A 69 9.41 -6.07 -15.43
CA THR A 69 8.91 -6.96 -14.37
C THR A 69 10.06 -7.45 -13.48
N VAL A 70 11.16 -7.91 -14.08
CA VAL A 70 12.33 -8.38 -13.33
C VAL A 70 12.87 -7.25 -12.45
N GLU A 71 13.00 -6.04 -13.00
CA GLU A 71 13.49 -4.88 -12.25
C GLU A 71 12.56 -4.55 -11.08
N HIS A 72 11.25 -4.56 -11.33
CA HIS A 72 10.27 -4.24 -10.29
C HIS A 72 10.26 -5.29 -9.17
N VAL A 73 10.36 -6.57 -9.51
CA VAL A 73 10.46 -7.66 -8.54
C VAL A 73 11.74 -7.52 -7.70
N GLU A 74 12.87 -7.23 -8.33
CA GLU A 74 14.13 -7.04 -7.61
C GLU A 74 14.06 -5.87 -6.64
N ASN A 75 13.45 -4.75 -7.05
CA ASN A 75 13.32 -3.58 -6.20
C ASN A 75 12.41 -3.86 -5.00
N ASN A 76 11.30 -4.55 -5.21
CA ASN A 76 10.42 -4.95 -4.10
C ASN A 76 11.10 -5.95 -3.17
N THR A 77 11.87 -6.87 -3.70
CA THR A 77 12.67 -7.82 -2.90
C THR A 77 13.69 -7.08 -2.05
N SER A 78 14.39 -6.10 -2.63
CA SER A 78 15.39 -5.29 -1.91
C SER A 78 14.74 -4.50 -0.77
N VAL A 79 13.59 -3.89 -1.02
CA VAL A 79 12.85 -3.15 0.01
C VAL A 79 12.39 -4.11 1.11
N ARG A 80 11.89 -5.28 0.74
CA ARG A 80 11.50 -6.33 1.70
C ARG A 80 12.69 -6.77 2.56
N ASP A 81 13.83 -6.98 1.95
CA ASP A 81 15.04 -7.40 2.68
C ASP A 81 15.46 -6.34 3.70
N MET A 82 15.41 -5.08 3.31
CA MET A 82 15.71 -3.96 4.20
C MET A 82 14.74 -3.94 5.40
N LEU A 83 13.46 -4.10 5.15
CA LEU A 83 12.44 -4.16 6.20
C LEU A 83 12.67 -5.38 7.11
N GLY A 84 13.03 -6.53 6.53
CA GLY A 84 13.34 -7.74 7.27
C GLY A 84 14.50 -7.59 8.24
N GLN A 85 15.52 -6.82 7.85
CA GLN A 85 16.65 -6.50 8.74
C GLN A 85 16.21 -5.70 9.96
N ARG A 86 15.09 -5.03 9.87
CA ARG A 86 14.48 -4.27 10.97
C ARG A 86 13.36 -5.04 11.68
N GLY A 87 13.20 -6.32 11.35
CA GLY A 87 12.17 -7.17 11.97
C GLY A 87 10.77 -6.95 11.44
N ILE A 88 10.63 -6.34 10.27
CA ILE A 88 9.34 -6.00 9.67
C ILE A 88 9.05 -6.93 8.50
N LYS A 89 7.91 -7.62 8.56
CA LYS A 89 7.40 -8.46 7.47
C LYS A 89 6.08 -7.87 6.99
N PRO A 90 6.03 -7.30 5.78
CA PRO A 90 4.82 -6.63 5.30
C PRO A 90 3.56 -7.51 5.34
N GLU A 91 3.70 -8.80 5.06
CA GLU A 91 2.58 -9.74 5.07
C GLU A 91 2.00 -10.00 6.47
N ASP A 92 2.76 -9.72 7.51
CA ASP A 92 2.35 -9.95 8.90
C ASP A 92 1.81 -8.71 9.60
N LEU A 93 1.85 -7.56 8.94
CA LEU A 93 1.32 -6.32 9.51
C LEU A 93 -0.21 -6.37 9.53
N PRO A 94 -0.85 -5.86 10.60
CA PRO A 94 -2.30 -5.87 10.66
C PRO A 94 -2.91 -4.92 9.63
N ALA A 95 -4.15 -5.23 9.22
CA ALA A 95 -4.89 -4.34 8.34
C ALA A 95 -5.09 -2.97 9.00
N SER A 96 -4.94 -1.91 8.23
CA SER A 96 -5.28 -0.58 8.69
C SER A 96 -6.79 -0.38 8.59
N GLU A 97 -7.31 0.67 9.24
CA GLU A 97 -8.72 1.01 9.16
C GLU A 97 -9.10 1.32 7.70
N ASP A 98 -10.27 0.83 7.27
CA ASP A 98 -10.82 1.15 5.95
C ASP A 98 -10.88 2.67 5.78
N ILE A 99 -10.22 3.18 4.74
CA ILE A 99 -10.12 4.61 4.49
C ILE A 99 -11.48 5.30 4.38
N LYS A 100 -12.48 4.60 3.83
CA LYS A 100 -13.84 5.15 3.74
C LYS A 100 -14.49 5.30 5.11
N LYS A 101 -14.25 4.36 6.00
CA LYS A 101 -14.74 4.45 7.39
C LYS A 101 -14.03 5.56 8.13
N LEU A 102 -12.73 5.71 7.92
CA LEU A 102 -11.94 6.78 8.51
C LEU A 102 -12.47 8.15 8.07
N GLU A 103 -12.73 8.33 6.77
CA GLU A 103 -13.28 9.57 6.23
C GLU A 103 -14.63 9.91 6.85
N ARG A 104 -15.52 8.92 7.00
CA ARG A 104 -16.81 9.11 7.65
C ARG A 104 -16.67 9.53 9.11
N ARG A 105 -15.73 8.92 9.80
CA ARG A 105 -15.47 9.24 11.21
C ARG A 105 -14.95 10.66 11.35
N VAL A 106 -14.00 11.07 10.52
CA VAL A 106 -13.45 12.42 10.52
C VAL A 106 -14.53 13.45 10.26
N LYS A 107 -15.37 13.23 9.24
CA LYS A 107 -16.50 14.13 8.94
C LYS A 107 -17.47 14.24 10.10
N ARG A 108 -17.75 13.13 10.78
CA ARG A 108 -18.65 13.11 11.95
C ARG A 108 -18.05 13.91 13.09
N GLU A 109 -16.77 13.76 13.36
CA GLU A 109 -16.06 14.51 14.40
C GLU A 109 -16.00 16.00 14.10
N GLU A 110 -15.73 16.36 12.83
CA GLU A 110 -15.77 17.74 12.38
C GLU A 110 -17.14 18.38 12.58
N LYS A 111 -18.18 17.64 12.27
CA LYS A 111 -19.57 18.10 12.46
C LYS A 111 -19.87 18.34 13.94
N LYS A 112 -19.43 17.44 14.81
CA LYS A 112 -19.57 17.61 16.26
C LYS A 112 -18.87 18.87 16.77
N LEU A 113 -17.65 19.11 16.30
CA LEU A 113 -16.89 20.30 16.66
C LEU A 113 -17.59 21.58 16.19
N ALA A 114 -18.13 21.58 14.98
CA ALA A 114 -18.88 22.71 14.44
C ALA A 114 -20.14 22.99 15.26
N GLU A 115 -20.88 21.95 15.65
CA GLU A 115 -22.05 22.08 16.49
C GLU A 115 -21.70 22.62 17.88
N GLN A 116 -20.62 22.12 18.50
CA GLN A 116 -20.17 22.61 19.80
C GLN A 116 -19.72 24.06 19.72
N SER A 117 -19.00 24.45 18.66
CA SER A 117 -18.59 25.83 18.44
C SER A 117 -19.79 26.74 18.28
N GLY A 118 -20.83 26.30 17.57
CA GLY A 118 -22.08 27.02 17.41
C GLY A 118 -22.80 27.25 18.72
N LYS A 119 -22.85 26.24 19.59
CA LYS A 119 -23.44 26.35 20.92
C LYS A 119 -22.70 27.33 21.81
N LEU A 120 -21.36 27.30 21.74
CA LEU A 120 -20.53 28.23 22.53
C LEU A 120 -20.70 29.68 22.09
N THR A 121 -20.87 29.90 20.78
CA THR A 121 -21.07 31.25 20.23
C THR A 121 -22.45 31.82 20.54
N ASN A 122 -23.43 30.98 20.78
CA ASN A 122 -24.80 31.42 21.04
C ASN A 122 -25.05 31.73 22.53
N GLU A 123 -24.08 31.53 23.36
CA GLU A 123 -24.10 31.95 24.76
C GLU A 123 -23.59 33.38 24.90
#